data_2bc59f978d522cf03567ef7bbaa9d323
#
_entry.id   2bc59f978d522cf03567ef7bbaa9d323
#
_cell.length_a   1.000
_cell.length_b   1.000
_cell.length_c   1.000
_cell.angle_alpha   90.00
_cell.angle_beta   90.00
_cell.angle_gamma   90.00
#
_symmetry.space_group_name_H-M   'P 1'
#
loop_
_entity.id
_entity.type
_entity.pdbx_description
1 polymer ?
#
loop_
_entity_poly.entity_id
_entity_poly.type
_entity_poly.pdbx_seq_one_letter_code
_entity_poly.pdbx_strand_id
1 'polypeptide(L)'
;MSSFIFEAEITPGMGTADFCRLAKEVEVAGFDRLGVSDVVLWPDAYQLQVLAAQATEKIMIGSMVTNPYTRHPSVHAASLATLNDV
;
A
#
# COMPACT_ATOMS: atom_id res chain seq x y z
N MET A 1 25.04 -3.09 -10.80
CA MET A 1 23.97 -3.47 -9.86
C MET A 1 23.67 -2.32 -8.95
N SER A 2 22.41 -1.96 -8.85
CA SER A 2 22.00 -0.89 -7.94
C SER A 2 21.87 -1.43 -6.53
N SER A 3 22.42 -0.70 -5.55
CA SER A 3 22.22 -0.97 -4.14
C SER A 3 21.07 -0.14 -3.55
N PHE A 4 20.39 0.65 -4.37
CA PHE A 4 19.29 1.50 -3.92
C PHE A 4 17.95 0.80 -4.05
N ILE A 5 17.07 1.07 -3.07
CA ILE A 5 15.68 0.67 -3.09
C ILE A 5 14.87 1.95 -3.20
N PHE A 6 13.99 2.01 -4.18
CA PHE A 6 13.14 3.18 -4.42
C PHE A 6 11.72 2.90 -3.97
N GLU A 7 11.21 3.77 -3.10
CA GLU A 7 9.83 3.70 -2.62
C GLU A 7 9.03 4.87 -3.14
N ALA A 8 7.77 4.62 -3.46
CA ALA A 8 6.79 5.66 -3.71
C ALA A 8 5.72 5.59 -2.63
N GLU A 9 5.30 6.74 -2.14
CA GLU A 9 4.21 6.82 -1.19
C GLU A 9 3.00 7.43 -1.87
N ILE A 10 1.83 6.81 -1.68
CA ILE A 10 0.56 7.35 -2.16
C ILE A 10 -0.29 7.71 -0.96
N THR A 11 -0.73 8.97 -0.91
CA THR A 11 -1.73 9.41 0.05
C THR A 11 -3.10 9.21 -0.60
N PRO A 12 -3.99 8.40 0.00
CA PRO A 12 -5.20 7.94 -0.67
C PRO A 12 -6.31 9.00 -0.70
N GLY A 13 -6.13 10.04 -1.51
CA GLY A 13 -7.12 11.09 -1.70
C GLY A 13 -7.90 10.98 -3.00
N MET A 14 -7.75 9.87 -3.72
CA MET A 14 -8.38 9.65 -5.03
C MET A 14 -9.34 8.47 -4.97
N GLY A 15 -10.13 8.29 -6.03
CA GLY A 15 -11.00 7.12 -6.15
C GLY A 15 -10.22 5.82 -6.31
N THR A 16 -10.86 4.68 -6.01
CA THR A 16 -10.18 3.38 -6.02
C THR A 16 -9.65 2.98 -7.39
N ALA A 17 -10.38 3.31 -8.46
CA ALA A 17 -9.91 3.01 -9.81
C ALA A 17 -8.63 3.77 -10.16
N ASP A 18 -8.57 5.05 -9.80
CA ASP A 18 -7.38 5.87 -10.03
C ASP A 18 -6.22 5.39 -9.16
N PHE A 19 -6.51 4.97 -7.93
CA PHE A 19 -5.49 4.42 -7.04
C PHE A 19 -4.87 3.14 -7.63
N CYS A 20 -5.69 2.22 -8.12
CA CYS A 20 -5.20 0.98 -8.73
C CYS A 20 -4.36 1.26 -9.97
N ARG A 21 -4.80 2.20 -10.80
CA ARG A 21 -4.04 2.60 -11.98
C ARG A 21 -2.69 3.19 -11.61
N LEU A 22 -2.66 4.06 -10.60
CA LEU A 22 -1.42 4.68 -10.13
C LEU A 22 -0.48 3.64 -9.53
N ALA A 23 -0.99 2.66 -8.78
CA ALA A 23 -0.19 1.58 -8.24
C ALA A 23 0.50 0.79 -9.36
N LYS A 24 -0.23 0.49 -10.43
CA LYS A 24 0.33 -0.19 -11.60
C LYS A 24 1.39 0.67 -12.30
N GLU A 25 1.15 1.96 -12.42
CA GLU A 25 2.11 2.89 -13.02
C GLU A 25 3.41 2.97 -12.20
N VAL A 26 3.30 2.97 -10.88
CA VAL A 26 4.46 2.96 -9.98
C VAL A 26 5.28 1.68 -10.19
N GLU A 27 4.64 0.54 -10.31
CA GLU A 27 5.33 -0.71 -10.59
C GLU A 27 6.03 -0.69 -11.94
N VAL A 28 5.34 -0.24 -12.97
CA VAL A 28 5.89 -0.16 -14.35
C VAL A 28 7.07 0.81 -14.40
N ALA A 29 7.02 1.88 -13.60
CA ALA A 29 8.11 2.85 -13.53
C ALA A 29 9.38 2.32 -12.87
N GLY A 30 9.32 1.14 -12.25
CA GLY A 30 10.49 0.48 -11.68
C GLY A 30 10.71 0.71 -10.19
N PHE A 31 9.73 1.25 -9.47
CA PHE A 31 9.83 1.36 -8.02
C PHE A 31 9.79 -0.03 -7.37
N ASP A 32 10.53 -0.19 -6.30
CA ASP A 32 10.63 -1.47 -5.59
C ASP A 32 9.52 -1.64 -4.56
N ARG A 33 9.05 -0.54 -3.99
CA ARG A 33 8.06 -0.54 -2.91
C ARG A 33 7.03 0.55 -3.12
N LEU A 34 5.79 0.23 -2.71
CA LEU A 34 4.68 1.17 -2.67
C LEU A 34 4.19 1.27 -1.24
N GLY A 35 4.25 2.47 -0.68
CA GLY A 35 3.71 2.77 0.64
C GLY A 35 2.37 3.48 0.52
N VAL A 36 1.39 3.05 1.29
CA VAL A 36 0.06 3.66 1.33
C VAL A 36 -0.13 4.33 2.68
N SER A 37 -0.42 5.63 2.69
CA SER A 37 -0.65 6.38 3.92
C SER A 37 -1.94 5.93 4.60
N ASP A 38 -1.87 5.75 5.92
CA ASP A 38 -3.03 5.42 6.74
C ASP A 38 -3.54 6.70 7.41
N VAL A 39 -4.52 7.32 6.81
CA VAL A 39 -5.07 8.62 7.23
C VAL A 39 -6.49 8.41 7.76
N VAL A 40 -6.75 8.89 8.98
CA VAL A 40 -8.06 8.77 9.61
C VAL A 40 -9.13 9.46 8.77
N LEU A 41 -10.26 8.80 8.59
CA LEU A 41 -11.41 9.26 7.81
C LEU A 41 -11.18 9.36 6.30
N TRP A 42 -10.02 8.95 5.82
CA TRP A 42 -9.76 8.79 4.40
C TRP A 42 -10.01 7.33 3.99
N PRO A 43 -9.99 7.00 2.70
CA PRO A 43 -10.16 5.63 2.26
C PRO A 43 -9.23 4.68 3.01
N ASP A 44 -9.73 3.51 3.37
CA ASP A 44 -9.02 2.58 4.23
C ASP A 44 -7.73 2.07 3.60
N ALA A 45 -6.62 2.28 4.31
CA ALA A 45 -5.30 1.95 3.79
C ALA A 45 -5.12 0.46 3.50
N TYR A 46 -5.64 -0.43 4.33
CA TYR A 46 -5.48 -1.87 4.12
C TYR A 46 -6.31 -2.39 2.96
N GLN A 47 -7.52 -1.87 2.79
CA GLN A 47 -8.33 -2.25 1.63
C GLN A 47 -7.67 -1.77 0.33
N LEU A 48 -7.11 -0.57 0.33
CA LEU A 48 -6.37 -0.06 -0.81
C LEU A 48 -5.11 -0.88 -1.10
N GLN A 49 -4.41 -1.32 -0.06
CA GLN A 49 -3.24 -2.17 -0.23
C GLN A 49 -3.60 -3.51 -0.88
N VAL A 50 -4.73 -4.10 -0.52
CA VAL A 50 -5.21 -5.33 -1.17
C VAL A 50 -5.51 -5.07 -2.64
N LEU A 51 -6.18 -3.97 -2.95
CA LEU A 51 -6.47 -3.61 -4.34
C LEU A 51 -5.19 -3.38 -5.14
N ALA A 52 -4.21 -2.70 -4.54
CA ALA A 52 -2.91 -2.49 -5.17
C ALA A 52 -2.19 -3.82 -5.41
N ALA A 53 -2.24 -4.74 -4.45
CA ALA A 53 -1.62 -6.05 -4.58
C ALA A 53 -2.23 -6.85 -5.74
N GLN A 54 -3.54 -6.73 -5.93
CA GLN A 54 -4.21 -7.40 -7.05
C GLN A 54 -3.92 -6.72 -8.40
N ALA A 55 -3.65 -5.42 -8.39
CA ALA A 55 -3.37 -4.66 -9.61
C ALA A 55 -1.90 -4.76 -10.07
N THR A 56 -1.02 -5.29 -9.23
CA THR A 56 0.42 -5.37 -9.48
C THR A 56 0.89 -6.81 -9.39
N GLU A 57 2.14 -7.08 -9.78
CA GLU A 57 2.66 -8.45 -9.82
C GLU A 57 3.78 -8.71 -8.83
N LYS A 58 4.70 -7.75 -8.63
CA LYS A 58 5.92 -8.01 -7.85
C LYS A 58 6.35 -6.88 -6.93
N ILE A 59 5.76 -5.70 -7.02
CA ILE A 59 6.12 -4.58 -6.15
C ILE A 59 5.72 -4.91 -4.70
N MET A 60 6.57 -4.57 -3.74
CA MET A 60 6.24 -4.74 -2.32
C MET A 60 5.30 -3.62 -1.89
N ILE A 61 4.28 -3.98 -1.12
CA ILE A 61 3.23 -3.04 -0.71
C ILE A 61 3.14 -3.03 0.82
N GLY A 62 2.99 -1.86 1.40
CA GLY A 62 2.87 -1.72 2.84
C GLY A 62 2.29 -0.37 3.26
N SER A 63 2.21 -0.17 4.56
CA SER A 63 1.76 1.10 5.13
C SER A 63 2.92 2.08 5.22
N MET A 64 2.62 3.36 4.94
CA MET A 64 3.63 4.40 5.05
C MET A 64 2.94 5.75 5.32
N VAL A 65 2.65 6.06 6.58
CA VAL A 65 2.86 5.18 7.72
C VAL A 65 1.52 4.89 8.39
N THR A 66 1.49 4.05 9.40
CA THR A 66 0.30 3.81 10.20
C THR A 66 0.60 4.11 11.68
N ASN A 67 -0.38 3.90 12.56
CA ASN A 67 -0.24 4.20 13.98
C ASN A 67 -1.00 3.15 14.80
N PRO A 68 -0.67 2.98 16.10
CA PRO A 68 -1.31 1.98 16.94
C PRO A 68 -2.63 2.44 17.57
N TYR A 69 -3.10 3.65 17.26
CA TYR A 69 -4.24 4.24 17.95
C TYR A 69 -5.57 4.02 17.24
N THR A 70 -5.55 3.96 15.90
CA THR A 70 -6.78 3.79 15.11
C THR A 70 -7.25 2.34 15.05
N ARG A 71 -6.33 1.39 15.27
CA ARG A 71 -6.61 -0.04 15.32
C ARG A 71 -5.75 -0.68 16.39
N HIS A 72 -6.27 -1.70 17.05
CA HIS A 72 -5.46 -2.49 17.98
C HIS A 72 -4.31 -3.15 17.22
N PRO A 73 -3.09 -3.28 17.80
CA PRO A 73 -1.96 -3.92 17.11
C PRO A 73 -2.25 -5.31 16.55
N SER A 74 -3.10 -6.10 17.21
CA SER A 74 -3.50 -7.41 16.69
C SER A 74 -4.30 -7.31 15.40
N VAL A 75 -5.08 -6.24 15.22
CA VAL A 75 -5.85 -5.99 13.99
C VAL A 75 -4.90 -5.58 12.87
N HIS A 76 -3.91 -4.76 13.16
CA HIS A 76 -2.86 -4.43 12.18
C HIS A 76 -2.14 -5.69 11.72
N ALA A 77 -1.75 -6.54 12.65
CA ALA A 77 -1.05 -7.78 12.35
C ALA A 77 -1.90 -8.70 11.46
N ALA A 78 -3.18 -8.85 11.78
CA ALA A 78 -4.10 -9.66 10.99
C ALA A 78 -4.27 -9.11 9.57
N SER A 79 -4.38 -7.78 9.44
CA SER A 79 -4.52 -7.12 8.14
C SER A 79 -3.28 -7.34 7.28
N LEU A 80 -2.09 -7.18 7.86
CA LEU A 80 -0.84 -7.39 7.13
C LEU A 80 -0.64 -8.85 6.75
N ALA A 81 -1.01 -9.79 7.63
CA ALA A 81 -0.93 -11.20 7.31
C ALA A 81 -1.87 -11.57 6.16
N THR A 82 -3.08 -11.02 6.16
CA THR A 82 -4.04 -11.23 5.09
C THR A 82 -3.54 -10.65 3.77
N LEU A 83 -2.98 -9.45 3.81
CA LEU A 83 -2.39 -8.82 2.64
C LEU A 83 -1.26 -9.68 2.06
N ASN A 84 -0.42 -10.25 2.92
CA ASN A 84 0.70 -11.07 2.48
C ASN A 84 0.26 -12.37 1.79
N ASP A 85 -0.99 -12.78 2.01
CA ASP A 85 -1.56 -13.99 1.41
C ASP A 85 -2.21 -13.72 0.02
N VAL A 86 -2.31 -12.49 -0.38
CA VAL A 86 -2.92 -12.10 -1.66
C VAL A 86 -2.06 -12.40 -2.87
#